data_f7ac2d7f303824dc5c0ab6b32ff81967
#
_entry.id   f7ac2d7f303824dc5c0ab6b32ff81967
#
_cell.length_a   1.000
_cell.length_b   1.000
_cell.length_c   1.000
_cell.angle_alpha   90.00
_cell.angle_beta   90.00
_cell.angle_gamma   90.00
#
_symmetry.space_group_name_H-M   'P 1'
#
loop_
_entity.id
_entity.type
_entity.pdbx_description
1 polymer ?
#
loop_
_entity_poly.entity_id
_entity_poly.type
_entity_poly.pdbx_seq_one_letter_code
_entity_poly.pdbx_strand_id
1 'polypeptide(L)'
;MHYNAIMTTTPTKDAAVPASVQHRTSSIGLVSAIAALGGILFGYDTGVMSGALLFIKPDFDMSATQEGVITSILMIGAALGALSGGRLADAIGRRWAVFWAGILFIVASLACAFSGGTSAAAATVCLSISRFFLGVAVGGASIIVPMYISEIAPQGVRGRLATLNSLMIVVGQLIAYGVNSAFAPSENWRLMLGLGVVPAVVLAIGTYFLPDSPVYYLLQDRPDDAAAVLRHLRRGDDAAHIDEELASLAAAVAEKKNKKSEWSALGTPWIKTVMGIAIVVAMIQQVTGVNAIVYYAPTMLKNVGWISQNAVFGSILIGVVSVISCWVGLSIVDKVGRHPLLLGGLAGTAVSLVALTLVYWLAPTDELWASSLMLALMGVFMVFQQSAVSVATWLLVSELIPSAVRGIGMGIAGLALWLMNFVVAMCFPPLLESIGGAWTFFVFAVLCVLSFVFVDKVIPETKNRSLPDIEEEFRLRYAEK
;
A
#
# COMPACT_ATOMS: atom_id res chain seq x y z
N MET A 1 32.04 -28.52 -19.88
CA MET A 1 33.46 -28.22 -19.61
C MET A 1 33.80 -26.79 -20.00
N HIS A 2 33.25 -25.77 -19.37
CA HIS A 2 33.63 -24.34 -19.61
C HIS A 2 33.28 -23.44 -18.41
N TYR A 3 33.25 -24.00 -17.19
CA TYR A 3 32.88 -23.24 -15.97
C TYR A 3 34.08 -22.94 -15.04
N ASN A 4 35.31 -23.33 -15.41
CA ASN A 4 36.50 -23.19 -14.55
C ASN A 4 37.47 -22.07 -14.95
N ALA A 5 37.09 -21.13 -15.82
CA ALA A 5 38.03 -20.10 -16.33
C ALA A 5 37.86 -18.71 -15.71
N ILE A 6 36.98 -18.52 -14.71
CA ILE A 6 36.73 -17.19 -14.13
C ILE A 6 37.32 -17.00 -12.73
N MET A 7 37.97 -18.04 -12.15
CA MET A 7 38.45 -17.99 -10.75
C MET A 7 39.96 -17.77 -10.57
N THR A 8 40.68 -17.20 -11.55
CA THR A 8 42.12 -16.90 -11.39
C THR A 8 42.51 -15.47 -11.74
N THR A 9 41.66 -14.51 -11.47
CA THR A 9 42.10 -13.12 -11.37
C THR A 9 42.34 -12.80 -9.89
N THR A 10 43.60 -12.66 -9.52
CA THR A 10 44.04 -12.08 -8.23
C THR A 10 43.15 -10.88 -7.88
N PRO A 11 42.63 -10.77 -6.64
CA PRO A 11 41.86 -9.62 -6.25
C PRO A 11 42.74 -8.39 -6.37
N THR A 12 42.46 -7.52 -7.34
CA THR A 12 43.03 -6.19 -7.41
C THR A 12 42.54 -5.42 -6.17
N LYS A 13 43.47 -5.16 -5.27
CA LYS A 13 43.27 -4.65 -3.92
C LYS A 13 42.62 -3.25 -3.86
N ASP A 14 42.38 -2.60 -4.98
CA ASP A 14 41.87 -1.23 -5.06
C ASP A 14 40.90 -1.01 -6.24
N ALA A 15 39.82 -1.78 -6.27
CA ALA A 15 38.67 -1.32 -7.06
C ALA A 15 38.09 -0.08 -6.33
N ALA A 16 38.40 1.11 -6.82
CA ALA A 16 37.92 2.35 -6.23
C ALA A 16 36.40 2.36 -6.23
N VAL A 17 35.79 2.52 -5.07
CA VAL A 17 34.34 2.71 -4.93
C VAL A 17 33.94 3.85 -5.87
N PRO A 18 32.94 3.68 -6.75
CA PRO A 18 32.50 4.72 -7.66
C PRO A 18 32.32 6.06 -6.93
N ALA A 19 32.79 7.16 -7.49
CA ALA A 19 32.75 8.48 -6.86
C ALA A 19 31.34 8.86 -6.40
N SER A 20 30.31 8.31 -7.07
CA SER A 20 28.89 8.41 -6.68
C SER A 20 28.54 7.70 -5.37
N VAL A 21 29.36 6.77 -4.89
CA VAL A 21 29.15 5.97 -3.66
C VAL A 21 30.00 6.50 -2.50
N GLN A 22 31.17 7.10 -2.78
CA GLN A 22 32.16 7.54 -1.75
C GLN A 22 31.62 8.59 -0.76
N HIS A 23 30.63 9.40 -1.13
CA HIS A 23 30.08 10.47 -0.28
C HIS A 23 28.79 10.11 0.45
N ARG A 24 28.37 8.82 0.46
CA ARG A 24 27.05 8.42 0.95
C ARG A 24 27.17 7.44 2.10
N THR A 25 26.92 7.91 3.30
CA THR A 25 26.76 7.09 4.49
C THR A 25 25.37 6.47 4.51
N SER A 26 25.27 5.20 4.14
CA SER A 26 24.02 4.46 4.35
C SER A 26 24.13 3.64 5.62
N SER A 27 23.55 4.12 6.70
CA SER A 27 23.27 3.31 7.87
C SER A 27 21.94 2.58 7.68
N ILE A 28 21.74 1.42 8.30
CA ILE A 28 20.44 0.72 8.36
C ILE A 28 19.33 1.68 8.81
N GLY A 29 19.67 2.66 9.67
CA GLY A 29 18.75 3.70 10.11
C GLY A 29 18.22 4.58 8.96
N LEU A 30 19.06 4.98 8.01
CA LEU A 30 18.62 5.79 6.86
C LEU A 30 17.75 4.98 5.90
N VAL A 31 18.09 3.72 5.67
CA VAL A 31 17.25 2.78 4.89
C VAL A 31 15.88 2.61 5.54
N SER A 32 15.87 2.42 6.87
CA SER A 32 14.64 2.31 7.64
C SER A 32 13.79 3.59 7.58
N ALA A 33 14.43 4.77 7.64
CA ALA A 33 13.74 6.05 7.52
C ALA A 33 13.07 6.23 6.15
N ILE A 34 13.73 5.80 5.07
CA ILE A 34 13.14 5.89 3.72
C ILE A 34 11.99 4.91 3.54
N ALA A 35 12.12 3.69 4.10
CA ALA A 35 11.01 2.75 4.17
C ALA A 35 9.79 3.38 4.87
N ALA A 36 10.04 4.01 6.00
CA ALA A 36 9.02 4.69 6.78
C ALA A 36 8.37 5.84 5.99
N LEU A 37 9.16 6.68 5.32
CA LEU A 37 8.65 7.82 4.55
C LEU A 37 7.81 7.40 3.35
N GLY A 38 8.15 6.30 2.65
CA GLY A 38 7.32 5.76 1.58
C GLY A 38 5.93 5.36 2.06
N GLY A 39 5.84 4.70 3.22
CA GLY A 39 4.57 4.38 3.88
C GLY A 39 3.80 5.64 4.30
N ILE A 40 4.47 6.61 4.93
CA ILE A 40 3.85 7.87 5.37
C ILE A 40 3.24 8.64 4.20
N LEU A 41 3.92 8.71 3.04
CA LEU A 41 3.37 9.41 1.86
C LEU A 41 2.06 8.80 1.39
N PHE A 42 2.01 7.48 1.27
CA PHE A 42 0.79 6.79 0.88
C PHE A 42 -0.33 6.99 1.91
N GLY A 43 0.00 6.84 3.20
CA GLY A 43 -0.96 7.04 4.28
C GLY A 43 -1.46 8.48 4.38
N TYR A 44 -0.57 9.45 4.23
CA TYR A 44 -0.95 10.87 4.26
C TYR A 44 -1.95 11.21 3.17
N ASP A 45 -1.68 10.80 1.93
CA ASP A 45 -2.58 11.08 0.81
C ASP A 45 -3.98 10.47 1.02
N THR A 46 -4.04 9.22 1.51
CA THR A 46 -5.32 8.58 1.80
C THR A 46 -6.07 9.25 2.95
N GLY A 47 -5.36 9.66 3.99
CA GLY A 47 -5.96 10.30 5.16
C GLY A 47 -6.37 11.75 4.94
N VAL A 48 -5.57 12.53 4.19
CA VAL A 48 -5.83 13.97 4.03
C VAL A 48 -7.12 14.25 3.27
N MET A 49 -7.46 13.38 2.31
CA MET A 49 -8.65 13.58 1.48
C MET A 49 -9.94 13.52 2.30
N SER A 50 -9.99 12.75 3.38
CA SER A 50 -11.18 12.61 4.21
C SER A 50 -11.66 13.94 4.80
N GLY A 51 -10.75 14.74 5.35
CA GLY A 51 -11.07 16.06 5.92
C GLY A 51 -11.21 17.12 4.83
N ALA A 52 -10.32 17.11 3.82
CA ALA A 52 -10.33 18.08 2.75
C ALA A 52 -11.66 18.06 1.95
N LEU A 53 -12.25 16.87 1.70
CA LEU A 53 -13.50 16.72 0.96
C LEU A 53 -14.66 17.51 1.55
N LEU A 54 -14.75 17.63 2.89
CA LEU A 54 -15.81 18.39 3.54
C LEU A 54 -15.83 19.88 3.13
N PHE A 55 -14.68 20.41 2.77
CA PHE A 55 -14.49 21.81 2.39
C PHE A 55 -14.39 21.99 0.87
N ILE A 56 -13.83 21.03 0.15
CA ILE A 56 -13.73 21.06 -1.31
C ILE A 56 -15.12 20.93 -1.97
N LYS A 57 -15.98 20.05 -1.41
CA LYS A 57 -17.32 19.79 -1.96
C LYS A 57 -18.17 21.04 -2.09
N PRO A 58 -18.35 21.88 -1.05
CA PRO A 58 -19.06 23.14 -1.15
C PRO A 58 -18.33 24.19 -2.02
N ASP A 59 -16.97 24.26 -1.96
CA ASP A 59 -16.20 25.23 -2.75
C ASP A 59 -16.36 25.02 -4.27
N PHE A 60 -16.53 23.77 -4.69
CA PHE A 60 -16.63 23.40 -6.11
C PHE A 60 -18.05 23.00 -6.51
N ASP A 61 -19.04 23.16 -5.62
CA ASP A 61 -20.45 22.76 -5.84
C ASP A 61 -20.57 21.35 -6.46
N MET A 62 -19.90 20.38 -5.82
CA MET A 62 -19.75 19.03 -6.36
C MET A 62 -20.94 18.14 -6.06
N SER A 63 -21.38 17.40 -7.09
CA SER A 63 -22.27 16.25 -6.93
C SER A 63 -21.56 15.07 -6.25
N ALA A 64 -22.32 14.10 -5.69
CA ALA A 64 -21.76 12.88 -5.13
C ALA A 64 -20.92 12.08 -6.15
N THR A 65 -21.31 12.07 -7.42
CA THR A 65 -20.54 11.44 -8.48
C THR A 65 -19.17 12.11 -8.68
N GLN A 66 -19.12 13.44 -8.70
CA GLN A 66 -17.86 14.19 -8.82
C GLN A 66 -16.96 13.98 -7.59
N GLU A 67 -17.55 13.93 -6.39
CA GLU A 67 -16.84 13.58 -5.16
C GLU A 67 -16.22 12.19 -5.24
N GLY A 68 -16.98 11.19 -5.75
CA GLY A 68 -16.48 9.84 -6.00
C GLY A 68 -15.34 9.82 -7.02
N VAL A 69 -15.46 10.56 -8.14
CA VAL A 69 -14.40 10.66 -9.16
C VAL A 69 -13.12 11.24 -8.58
N ILE A 70 -13.17 12.38 -7.90
CA ILE A 70 -11.99 13.04 -7.34
C ILE A 70 -11.29 12.12 -6.32
N THR A 71 -12.06 11.41 -5.50
CA THR A 71 -11.49 10.49 -4.52
C THR A 71 -10.87 9.28 -5.17
N SER A 72 -11.53 8.69 -6.17
CA SER A 72 -11.16 7.40 -6.76
C SER A 72 -10.12 7.49 -7.88
N ILE A 73 -10.03 8.61 -8.61
CA ILE A 73 -9.15 8.75 -9.78
C ILE A 73 -7.66 8.51 -9.43
N LEU A 74 -7.28 8.81 -8.20
CA LEU A 74 -5.97 8.51 -7.67
C LEU A 74 -5.63 7.02 -7.77
N MET A 75 -6.61 6.12 -7.54
CA MET A 75 -6.40 4.66 -7.58
C MET A 75 -6.06 4.19 -9.00
N ILE A 76 -6.64 4.81 -10.03
CA ILE A 76 -6.28 4.53 -11.42
C ILE A 76 -4.83 4.96 -11.67
N GLY A 77 -4.46 6.16 -11.20
CA GLY A 77 -3.07 6.60 -11.24
C GLY A 77 -2.13 5.63 -10.52
N ALA A 78 -2.52 5.18 -9.32
CA ALA A 78 -1.73 4.24 -8.51
C ALA A 78 -1.59 2.86 -9.19
N ALA A 79 -2.65 2.36 -9.82
CA ALA A 79 -2.59 1.13 -10.61
C ALA A 79 -1.56 1.24 -11.75
N LEU A 80 -1.57 2.35 -12.50
CA LEU A 80 -0.60 2.59 -13.58
C LEU A 80 0.82 2.79 -13.04
N GLY A 81 0.98 3.53 -11.95
CA GLY A 81 2.26 3.72 -11.26
C GLY A 81 2.84 2.40 -10.77
N ALA A 82 2.02 1.53 -10.18
CA ALA A 82 2.45 0.21 -9.71
C ALA A 82 2.85 -0.71 -10.87
N LEU A 83 2.12 -0.71 -11.98
CA LEU A 83 2.46 -1.50 -13.17
C LEU A 83 3.76 -1.04 -13.85
N SER A 84 4.02 0.25 -13.86
CA SER A 84 5.20 0.84 -14.52
C SER A 84 6.42 0.92 -13.60
N GLY A 85 6.20 1.01 -12.28
CA GLY A 85 7.24 1.29 -11.28
C GLY A 85 8.38 0.28 -11.26
N GLY A 86 8.08 -1.02 -11.34
CA GLY A 86 9.10 -2.06 -11.37
C GLY A 86 10.00 -1.96 -12.61
N ARG A 87 9.41 -1.76 -13.79
CA ARG A 87 10.17 -1.59 -15.05
C ARG A 87 11.01 -0.32 -15.03
N LEU A 88 10.45 0.76 -14.51
CA LEU A 88 11.16 2.02 -14.37
C LEU A 88 12.36 1.84 -13.44
N ALA A 89 12.17 1.19 -12.30
CA ALA A 89 13.25 0.91 -11.35
C ALA A 89 14.35 0.01 -11.95
N ASP A 90 14.00 -0.97 -12.78
CA ASP A 90 14.98 -1.79 -13.50
C ASP A 90 15.75 -0.98 -14.56
N ALA A 91 15.13 0.03 -15.17
CA ALA A 91 15.74 0.85 -16.23
C ALA A 91 16.67 1.96 -15.70
N ILE A 92 16.21 2.76 -14.71
CA ILE A 92 16.94 3.95 -14.24
C ILE A 92 17.60 3.76 -12.86
N GLY A 93 17.36 2.63 -12.20
CA GLY A 93 17.82 2.36 -10.82
C GLY A 93 16.72 2.61 -9.79
N ARG A 94 16.79 1.84 -8.68
CA ARG A 94 15.76 1.91 -7.62
C ARG A 94 15.74 3.26 -6.95
N ARG A 95 16.92 3.77 -6.63
CA ARG A 95 17.13 5.08 -6.03
C ARG A 95 16.51 6.20 -6.84
N TRP A 96 16.84 6.26 -8.13
CA TRP A 96 16.35 7.33 -9.01
C TRP A 96 14.85 7.20 -9.26
N ALA A 97 14.34 5.98 -9.34
CA ALA A 97 12.90 5.75 -9.48
C ALA A 97 12.11 6.26 -8.25
N VAL A 98 12.60 6.02 -7.02
CA VAL A 98 11.99 6.59 -5.79
C VAL A 98 12.14 8.12 -5.76
N PHE A 99 13.30 8.66 -6.15
CA PHE A 99 13.52 10.09 -6.22
C PHE A 99 12.52 10.79 -7.15
N TRP A 100 12.34 10.28 -8.37
CA TRP A 100 11.41 10.86 -9.34
C TRP A 100 9.94 10.66 -8.93
N ALA A 101 9.60 9.55 -8.26
CA ALA A 101 8.30 9.39 -7.64
C ALA A 101 8.06 10.46 -6.56
N GLY A 102 9.06 10.77 -5.73
CA GLY A 102 9.00 11.85 -4.76
C GLY A 102 8.80 13.23 -5.41
N ILE A 103 9.54 13.54 -6.48
CA ILE A 103 9.38 14.79 -7.25
C ILE A 103 7.97 14.88 -7.87
N LEU A 104 7.49 13.80 -8.48
CA LEU A 104 6.14 13.77 -9.05
C LEU A 104 5.08 13.99 -7.96
N PHE A 105 5.27 13.39 -6.77
CA PHE A 105 4.38 13.62 -5.63
C PHE A 105 4.38 15.09 -5.20
N ILE A 106 5.54 15.73 -5.10
CA ILE A 106 5.66 17.16 -4.75
C ILE A 106 4.87 18.02 -5.75
N VAL A 107 5.15 17.83 -7.04
CA VAL A 107 4.49 18.62 -8.11
C VAL A 107 2.98 18.39 -8.11
N ALA A 108 2.54 17.13 -8.01
CA ALA A 108 1.12 16.78 -8.02
C ALA A 108 0.40 17.28 -6.75
N SER A 109 1.04 17.20 -5.57
CA SER A 109 0.47 17.73 -4.32
C SER A 109 0.31 19.25 -4.36
N LEU A 110 1.31 19.97 -4.87
CA LEU A 110 1.19 21.41 -5.11
C LEU A 110 0.09 21.72 -6.13
N ALA A 111 0.02 20.96 -7.23
CA ALA A 111 -1.05 21.12 -8.22
C ALA A 111 -2.45 20.87 -7.62
N CYS A 112 -2.60 19.91 -6.68
CA CYS A 112 -3.82 19.72 -5.92
C CYS A 112 -4.13 20.96 -5.04
N ALA A 113 -3.13 21.48 -4.32
CA ALA A 113 -3.30 22.63 -3.43
C ALA A 113 -3.70 23.93 -4.20
N PHE A 114 -3.13 24.11 -5.38
CA PHE A 114 -3.42 25.26 -6.25
C PHE A 114 -4.53 24.98 -7.26
N SER A 115 -5.20 23.84 -7.15
CA SER A 115 -6.32 23.52 -8.06
C SER A 115 -7.42 24.59 -7.96
N GLY A 116 -7.85 25.05 -9.11
CA GLY A 116 -8.84 26.08 -9.26
C GLY A 116 -9.18 26.25 -10.74
N GLY A 117 -10.14 27.09 -11.06
CA GLY A 117 -10.55 27.34 -12.43
C GLY A 117 -11.54 28.49 -12.53
N THR A 118 -11.86 28.87 -13.75
CA THR A 118 -12.86 29.91 -14.05
C THR A 118 -14.29 29.44 -13.76
N SER A 119 -14.48 28.14 -13.53
CA SER A 119 -15.75 27.51 -13.16
C SER A 119 -15.51 26.33 -12.23
N ALA A 120 -16.55 25.92 -11.47
CA ALA A 120 -16.55 24.73 -10.62
C ALA A 120 -16.14 23.45 -11.37
N ALA A 121 -16.63 23.29 -12.61
CA ALA A 121 -16.25 22.17 -13.46
C ALA A 121 -14.75 22.16 -13.81
N ALA A 122 -14.18 23.31 -14.16
CA ALA A 122 -12.75 23.43 -14.47
C ALA A 122 -11.90 23.14 -13.25
N ALA A 123 -12.28 23.60 -12.05
CA ALA A 123 -11.61 23.31 -10.80
C ALA A 123 -11.62 21.80 -10.47
N THR A 124 -12.78 21.14 -10.64
CA THR A 124 -12.95 19.69 -10.45
C THR A 124 -12.05 18.89 -11.40
N VAL A 125 -11.97 19.28 -12.67
CA VAL A 125 -11.10 18.62 -13.68
C VAL A 125 -9.63 18.83 -13.31
N CYS A 126 -9.22 20.03 -12.95
CA CYS A 126 -7.84 20.35 -12.54
C CYS A 126 -7.42 19.50 -11.33
N LEU A 127 -8.26 19.44 -10.29
CA LEU A 127 -8.01 18.62 -9.12
C LEU A 127 -7.96 17.13 -9.47
N SER A 128 -8.85 16.64 -10.34
CA SER A 128 -8.86 15.23 -10.77
C SER A 128 -7.58 14.86 -11.50
N ILE A 129 -7.09 15.70 -12.42
CA ILE A 129 -5.84 15.48 -13.14
C ILE A 129 -4.65 15.45 -12.15
N SER A 130 -4.62 16.40 -11.23
CA SER A 130 -3.56 16.48 -10.20
C SER A 130 -3.58 15.22 -9.30
N ARG A 131 -4.75 14.76 -8.88
CA ARG A 131 -4.95 13.53 -8.12
C ARG A 131 -4.51 12.28 -8.88
N PHE A 132 -4.77 12.21 -10.19
CA PHE A 132 -4.28 11.12 -11.03
C PHE A 132 -2.75 11.01 -11.01
N PHE A 133 -2.04 12.12 -11.24
CA PHE A 133 -0.57 12.13 -11.20
C PHE A 133 -0.02 11.85 -9.79
N LEU A 134 -0.70 12.34 -8.76
CA LEU A 134 -0.39 12.00 -7.38
C LEU A 134 -0.50 10.48 -7.17
N GLY A 135 -1.55 9.86 -7.72
CA GLY A 135 -1.71 8.41 -7.72
C GLY A 135 -0.58 7.67 -8.41
N VAL A 136 -0.13 8.14 -9.60
CA VAL A 136 1.02 7.53 -10.29
C VAL A 136 2.27 7.54 -9.41
N ALA A 137 2.52 8.64 -8.69
CA ALA A 137 3.64 8.73 -7.76
C ALA A 137 3.52 7.75 -6.60
N VAL A 138 2.34 7.70 -5.96
CA VAL A 138 2.03 6.79 -4.84
C VAL A 138 2.15 5.33 -5.26
N GLY A 139 1.53 4.96 -6.38
CA GLY A 139 1.55 3.59 -6.90
C GLY A 139 2.96 3.13 -7.29
N GLY A 140 3.74 4.01 -7.94
CA GLY A 140 5.15 3.75 -8.23
C GLY A 140 5.95 3.52 -6.96
N ALA A 141 5.85 4.43 -6.00
CA ALA A 141 6.55 4.33 -4.71
C ALA A 141 6.15 3.06 -3.93
N SER A 142 4.88 2.66 -3.96
CA SER A 142 4.38 1.48 -3.25
C SER A 142 5.02 0.16 -3.68
N ILE A 143 5.53 0.09 -4.92
CA ILE A 143 6.25 -1.07 -5.45
C ILE A 143 7.76 -0.89 -5.31
N ILE A 144 8.27 0.31 -5.66
CA ILE A 144 9.71 0.54 -5.72
C ILE A 144 10.35 0.59 -4.32
N VAL A 145 9.67 1.20 -3.34
CA VAL A 145 10.23 1.34 -1.97
C VAL A 145 10.43 -0.01 -1.30
N PRO A 146 9.43 -0.93 -1.21
CA PRO A 146 9.65 -2.26 -0.65
C PRO A 146 10.69 -3.08 -1.41
N MET A 147 10.71 -2.98 -2.76
CA MET A 147 11.70 -3.64 -3.59
C MET A 147 13.11 -3.14 -3.25
N TYR A 148 13.31 -1.83 -3.22
CA TYR A 148 14.60 -1.22 -2.88
C TYR A 148 15.07 -1.62 -1.48
N ILE A 149 14.18 -1.61 -0.48
CA ILE A 149 14.48 -2.06 0.88
C ILE A 149 14.90 -3.52 0.88
N SER A 150 14.18 -4.39 0.18
CA SER A 150 14.47 -5.83 0.14
C SER A 150 15.83 -6.14 -0.49
N GLU A 151 16.32 -5.28 -1.39
CA GLU A 151 17.60 -5.45 -2.08
C GLU A 151 18.80 -4.89 -1.29
N ILE A 152 18.60 -3.85 -0.47
CA ILE A 152 19.70 -3.22 0.29
C ILE A 152 19.76 -3.63 1.78
N ALA A 153 18.64 -4.08 2.36
CA ALA A 153 18.58 -4.47 3.75
C ALA A 153 19.26 -5.82 4.01
N PRO A 154 20.03 -5.97 5.10
CA PRO A 154 20.51 -7.27 5.55
C PRO A 154 19.37 -8.26 5.77
N GLN A 155 19.61 -9.55 5.51
CA GLN A 155 18.58 -10.60 5.61
C GLN A 155 17.87 -10.61 6.98
N GLY A 156 18.60 -10.43 8.08
CA GLY A 156 18.05 -10.46 9.44
C GLY A 156 17.08 -9.34 9.81
N VAL A 157 17.04 -8.22 9.04
CA VAL A 157 16.16 -7.07 9.33
C VAL A 157 15.13 -6.81 8.23
N ARG A 158 15.22 -7.50 7.10
CA ARG A 158 14.37 -7.29 5.91
C ARG A 158 12.88 -7.40 6.22
N GLY A 159 12.47 -8.44 6.95
CA GLY A 159 11.07 -8.62 7.37
C GLY A 159 10.57 -7.49 8.29
N ARG A 160 11.41 -7.04 9.23
CA ARG A 160 11.06 -5.93 10.13
C ARG A 160 10.86 -4.62 9.40
N LEU A 161 11.64 -4.37 8.34
CA LEU A 161 11.50 -3.15 7.51
C LEU A 161 10.24 -3.20 6.64
N ALA A 162 9.87 -4.36 6.12
CA ALA A 162 8.60 -4.53 5.41
C ALA A 162 7.40 -4.27 6.35
N THR A 163 7.45 -4.79 7.58
CA THR A 163 6.46 -4.53 8.63
C THR A 163 6.38 -3.04 8.97
N LEU A 164 7.54 -2.36 9.09
CA LEU A 164 7.61 -0.94 9.36
C LEU A 164 6.92 -0.11 8.28
N ASN A 165 7.10 -0.45 7.00
CA ASN A 165 6.42 0.25 5.90
C ASN A 165 4.90 0.17 6.04
N SER A 166 4.35 -1.00 6.36
CA SER A 166 2.90 -1.19 6.56
C SER A 166 2.37 -0.36 7.74
N LEU A 167 3.11 -0.35 8.86
CA LEU A 167 2.76 0.46 10.02
C LEU A 167 2.80 1.97 9.69
N MET A 168 3.79 2.40 8.90
CA MET A 168 3.94 3.81 8.53
C MET A 168 2.83 4.30 7.59
N ILE A 169 2.13 3.44 6.88
CA ILE A 169 0.93 3.82 6.12
C ILE A 169 -0.16 4.33 7.08
N VAL A 170 -0.49 3.58 8.12
CA VAL A 170 -1.52 4.02 9.08
C VAL A 170 -1.06 5.19 9.96
N VAL A 171 0.23 5.31 10.23
CA VAL A 171 0.83 6.50 10.87
C VAL A 171 0.69 7.72 9.97
N GLY A 172 0.94 7.58 8.66
CA GLY A 172 0.72 8.64 7.68
C GLY A 172 -0.73 9.11 7.62
N GLN A 173 -1.70 8.19 7.71
CA GLN A 173 -3.12 8.52 7.82
C GLN A 173 -3.41 9.33 9.10
N LEU A 174 -2.87 8.90 10.24
CA LEU A 174 -3.04 9.62 11.51
C LEU A 174 -2.43 11.03 11.44
N ILE A 175 -1.26 11.19 10.84
CA ILE A 175 -0.65 12.51 10.61
C ILE A 175 -1.57 13.37 9.75
N ALA A 176 -2.13 12.82 8.68
CA ALA A 176 -3.07 13.54 7.81
C ALA A 176 -4.34 13.97 8.55
N TYR A 177 -4.90 13.11 9.40
CA TYR A 177 -6.05 13.48 10.25
C TYR A 177 -5.69 14.60 11.24
N GLY A 178 -4.48 14.59 11.80
CA GLY A 178 -3.97 15.69 12.63
C GLY A 178 -3.87 17.00 11.85
N VAL A 179 -3.33 16.98 10.63
CA VAL A 179 -3.25 18.14 9.73
C VAL A 179 -4.64 18.63 9.35
N ASN A 180 -5.54 17.73 8.95
CA ASN A 180 -6.93 18.08 8.65
C ASN A 180 -7.58 18.81 9.85
N SER A 181 -7.39 18.29 11.07
CA SER A 181 -7.93 18.87 12.28
C SER A 181 -7.33 20.24 12.59
N ALA A 182 -6.04 20.44 12.37
CA ALA A 182 -5.38 21.72 12.59
C ALA A 182 -5.90 22.82 11.65
N PHE A 183 -6.27 22.47 10.42
CA PHE A 183 -6.74 23.43 9.42
C PHE A 183 -8.27 23.42 9.23
N ALA A 184 -9.02 22.53 9.89
CA ALA A 184 -10.47 22.51 9.85
C ALA A 184 -11.12 23.81 10.32
N PRO A 185 -10.64 24.52 11.38
CA PRO A 185 -11.21 25.80 11.80
C PRO A 185 -11.09 26.93 10.76
N SER A 186 -10.06 26.87 9.90
CA SER A 186 -9.83 27.82 8.81
C SER A 186 -10.42 27.35 7.48
N GLU A 187 -10.97 26.13 7.42
CA GLU A 187 -11.50 25.49 6.21
C GLU A 187 -10.49 25.41 5.05
N ASN A 188 -9.20 25.51 5.39
CA ASN A 188 -8.13 25.64 4.40
C ASN A 188 -7.68 24.28 3.86
N TRP A 189 -8.52 23.66 3.03
CA TRP A 189 -8.23 22.39 2.39
C TRP A 189 -6.99 22.43 1.47
N ARG A 190 -6.63 23.62 0.95
CA ARG A 190 -5.43 23.79 0.13
C ARG A 190 -4.16 23.51 0.92
N LEU A 191 -4.07 23.99 2.14
CA LEU A 191 -2.96 23.69 3.04
C LEU A 191 -2.98 22.21 3.47
N MET A 192 -4.17 21.64 3.72
CA MET A 192 -4.26 20.21 4.02
C MET A 192 -3.60 19.37 2.92
N LEU A 193 -3.97 19.57 1.64
CA LEU A 193 -3.39 18.85 0.51
C LEU A 193 -1.92 19.21 0.27
N GLY A 194 -1.56 20.48 0.37
CA GLY A 194 -0.23 21.00 0.08
C GLY A 194 0.84 20.51 1.06
N LEU A 195 0.50 20.27 2.31
CA LEU A 195 1.45 19.79 3.33
C LEU A 195 1.96 18.37 3.08
N GLY A 196 1.32 17.59 2.19
CA GLY A 196 1.87 16.35 1.66
C GLY A 196 3.24 16.51 1.00
N VAL A 197 3.59 17.72 0.58
CA VAL A 197 4.92 18.06 0.06
C VAL A 197 6.02 17.82 1.09
N VAL A 198 5.76 18.02 2.38
CA VAL A 198 6.80 17.94 3.43
C VAL A 198 7.44 16.54 3.50
N PRO A 199 6.69 15.44 3.72
CA PRO A 199 7.29 14.11 3.72
C PRO A 199 7.85 13.71 2.34
N ALA A 200 7.30 14.23 1.22
CA ALA A 200 7.81 13.96 -0.12
C ALA A 200 9.19 14.61 -0.37
N VAL A 201 9.39 15.83 0.09
CA VAL A 201 10.70 16.52 0.03
C VAL A 201 11.73 15.75 0.86
N VAL A 202 11.36 15.31 2.07
CA VAL A 202 12.25 14.53 2.93
C VAL A 202 12.61 13.20 2.26
N LEU A 203 11.64 12.52 1.63
CA LEU A 203 11.89 11.30 0.85
C LEU A 203 12.84 11.57 -0.33
N ALA A 204 12.59 12.59 -1.13
CA ALA A 204 13.41 12.93 -2.29
C ALA A 204 14.85 13.29 -1.88
N ILE A 205 15.02 14.12 -0.86
CA ILE A 205 16.33 14.47 -0.31
C ILE A 205 17.02 13.22 0.25
N GLY A 206 16.31 12.41 1.05
CA GLY A 206 16.86 11.20 1.64
C GLY A 206 17.36 10.21 0.59
N THR A 207 16.55 9.95 -0.44
CA THR A 207 16.92 9.04 -1.53
C THR A 207 18.07 9.56 -2.40
N TYR A 208 18.21 10.89 -2.52
CA TYR A 208 19.35 11.48 -3.23
C TYR A 208 20.70 11.10 -2.62
N PHE A 209 20.77 10.87 -1.32
CA PHE A 209 22.02 10.51 -0.62
C PHE A 209 22.25 9.00 -0.49
N LEU A 210 21.30 8.16 -0.89
CA LEU A 210 21.47 6.70 -0.85
C LEU A 210 22.24 6.15 -2.05
N PRO A 211 22.95 5.02 -1.90
CA PRO A 211 23.48 4.26 -3.03
C PRO A 211 22.31 3.60 -3.81
N ASP A 212 22.54 3.22 -5.06
CA ASP A 212 21.58 2.38 -5.76
C ASP A 212 21.72 0.91 -5.30
N SER A 213 20.78 0.06 -5.71
CA SER A 213 20.77 -1.34 -5.31
C SER A 213 21.90 -2.14 -5.97
N PRO A 214 22.55 -3.10 -5.26
CA PRO A 214 23.47 -4.07 -5.89
C PRO A 214 22.79 -4.87 -7.00
N VAL A 215 21.51 -5.21 -6.85
CA VAL A 215 20.72 -5.94 -7.87
C VAL A 215 20.57 -5.13 -9.15
N TYR A 216 20.41 -3.80 -9.06
CA TYR A 216 20.38 -2.93 -10.22
C TYR A 216 21.66 -3.01 -11.04
N TYR A 217 22.83 -2.93 -10.40
CA TYR A 217 24.11 -3.03 -11.10
C TYR A 217 24.33 -4.40 -11.74
N LEU A 218 23.90 -5.49 -11.08
CA LEU A 218 23.93 -6.84 -11.66
C LEU A 218 23.01 -6.99 -12.88
N LEU A 219 21.83 -6.34 -12.87
CA LEU A 219 20.92 -6.31 -14.03
C LEU A 219 21.52 -5.57 -15.22
N GLN A 220 22.39 -4.57 -14.96
CA GLN A 220 23.11 -3.79 -15.98
C GLN A 220 24.46 -4.40 -16.39
N ASP A 221 24.75 -5.67 -16.00
CA ASP A 221 26.01 -6.36 -16.24
C ASP A 221 27.25 -5.61 -15.70
N ARG A 222 27.12 -5.00 -14.49
CA ARG A 222 28.15 -4.24 -13.78
C ARG A 222 28.45 -4.87 -12.41
N PRO A 223 29.07 -6.07 -12.35
CA PRO A 223 29.30 -6.80 -11.11
C PRO A 223 30.27 -6.10 -10.16
N ASP A 224 31.26 -5.37 -10.68
CA ASP A 224 32.24 -4.65 -9.85
C ASP A 224 31.58 -3.52 -9.04
N ASP A 225 30.64 -2.78 -9.66
CA ASP A 225 29.89 -1.73 -8.98
C ASP A 225 28.92 -2.34 -7.95
N ALA A 226 28.30 -3.49 -8.26
CA ALA A 226 27.48 -4.22 -7.31
C ALA A 226 28.27 -4.66 -6.08
N ALA A 227 29.48 -5.20 -6.28
CA ALA A 227 30.40 -5.57 -5.21
C ALA A 227 30.80 -4.36 -4.36
N ALA A 228 31.15 -3.23 -4.99
CA ALA A 228 31.54 -2.01 -4.29
C ALA A 228 30.40 -1.46 -3.40
N VAL A 229 29.18 -1.45 -3.94
CA VAL A 229 27.99 -1.02 -3.19
C VAL A 229 27.70 -1.97 -2.04
N LEU A 230 27.76 -3.30 -2.28
CA LEU A 230 27.49 -4.29 -1.23
C LEU A 230 28.49 -4.19 -0.08
N ARG A 231 29.79 -4.04 -0.37
CA ARG A 231 30.82 -3.80 0.63
C ARG A 231 30.58 -2.51 1.42
N HIS A 232 30.06 -1.47 0.75
CA HIS A 232 29.71 -0.23 1.44
C HIS A 232 28.50 -0.40 2.38
N LEU A 233 27.49 -1.16 1.95
CA LEU A 233 26.29 -1.45 2.75
C LEU A 233 26.55 -2.42 3.93
N ARG A 234 27.56 -3.28 3.79
CA ARG A 234 27.96 -4.33 4.76
C ARG A 234 29.27 -3.99 5.46
N ARG A 235 29.53 -2.71 5.70
CA ARG A 235 30.75 -2.29 6.44
C ARG A 235 30.82 -2.95 7.80
N GLY A 236 31.88 -3.73 8.02
CA GLY A 236 32.13 -4.47 9.27
C GLY A 236 31.80 -5.96 9.18
N ASP A 237 31.16 -6.42 8.10
CA ASP A 237 30.96 -7.84 7.86
C ASP A 237 32.24 -8.49 7.28
N ASP A 238 32.38 -9.81 7.44
CA ASP A 238 33.47 -10.58 6.86
C ASP A 238 33.41 -10.54 5.32
N ALA A 239 34.56 -10.36 4.66
CA ALA A 239 34.66 -10.31 3.23
C ALA A 239 34.11 -11.58 2.55
N ALA A 240 34.32 -12.76 3.16
CA ALA A 240 33.79 -14.02 2.66
C ALA A 240 32.25 -14.05 2.64
N HIS A 241 31.62 -13.50 3.67
CA HIS A 241 30.16 -13.40 3.74
C HIS A 241 29.59 -12.44 2.68
N ILE A 242 30.29 -11.31 2.43
CA ILE A 242 29.89 -10.34 1.38
C ILE A 242 30.01 -10.98 -0.01
N ASP A 243 31.08 -11.74 -0.27
CA ASP A 243 31.28 -12.40 -1.56
C ASP A 243 30.24 -13.53 -1.78
N GLU A 244 29.86 -14.26 -0.73
CA GLU A 244 28.76 -15.24 -0.77
C GLU A 244 27.42 -14.57 -1.05
N GLU A 245 27.09 -13.45 -0.37
CA GLU A 245 25.85 -12.68 -0.64
C GLU A 245 25.85 -12.17 -2.08
N LEU A 246 26.96 -11.65 -2.59
CA LEU A 246 27.09 -11.19 -3.98
C LEU A 246 26.87 -12.34 -4.98
N ALA A 247 27.45 -13.51 -4.74
CA ALA A 247 27.28 -14.68 -5.58
C ALA A 247 25.81 -15.13 -5.61
N SER A 248 25.14 -15.13 -4.46
CA SER A 248 23.73 -15.48 -4.36
C SER A 248 22.83 -14.50 -5.12
N LEU A 249 23.10 -13.21 -5.04
CA LEU A 249 22.38 -12.15 -5.78
C LEU A 249 22.61 -12.29 -7.29
N ALA A 250 23.85 -12.56 -7.72
CA ALA A 250 24.19 -12.77 -9.11
C ALA A 250 23.48 -14.00 -9.70
N ALA A 251 23.43 -15.11 -8.95
CA ALA A 251 22.70 -16.31 -9.34
C ALA A 251 21.19 -16.03 -9.50
N ALA A 252 20.59 -15.32 -8.56
CA ALA A 252 19.17 -14.94 -8.62
C ALA A 252 18.86 -14.02 -9.83
N VAL A 253 19.75 -13.08 -10.16
CA VAL A 253 19.62 -12.21 -11.34
C VAL A 253 19.78 -13.02 -12.63
N ALA A 254 20.74 -13.95 -12.70
CA ALA A 254 20.92 -14.82 -13.85
C ALA A 254 19.71 -15.73 -14.09
N GLU A 255 19.14 -16.28 -13.02
CA GLU A 255 17.88 -17.04 -13.08
C GLU A 255 16.73 -16.18 -13.61
N LYS A 256 16.58 -14.93 -13.11
CA LYS A 256 15.57 -13.97 -13.61
C LYS A 256 15.74 -13.66 -15.11
N LYS A 257 16.99 -13.50 -15.59
CA LYS A 257 17.29 -13.27 -17.01
C LYS A 257 16.98 -14.50 -17.88
N ASN A 258 17.16 -15.71 -17.35
CA ASN A 258 16.99 -16.98 -18.08
C ASN A 258 15.56 -17.54 -18.00
N LYS A 259 14.69 -17.05 -17.08
CA LYS A 259 13.31 -17.52 -17.01
C LYS A 259 12.59 -17.21 -18.31
N LYS A 260 12.19 -18.29 -19.01
CA LYS A 260 11.16 -18.23 -20.05
C LYS A 260 9.97 -17.49 -19.45
N SER A 261 9.44 -16.53 -20.21
CA SER A 261 8.35 -15.64 -19.86
C SER A 261 7.40 -16.24 -18.81
N GLU A 262 7.32 -15.64 -17.63
CA GLU A 262 6.34 -15.98 -16.58
C GLU A 262 4.91 -16.05 -17.15
N TRP A 263 4.66 -15.31 -18.25
CA TRP A 263 3.40 -15.33 -18.99
C TRP A 263 3.04 -16.70 -19.54
N SER A 264 4.02 -17.52 -19.96
CA SER A 264 3.74 -18.87 -20.47
C SER A 264 3.27 -19.80 -19.36
N ALA A 265 3.78 -19.63 -18.13
CA ALA A 265 3.39 -20.42 -16.97
C ALA A 265 1.95 -20.10 -16.51
N LEU A 266 1.48 -18.86 -16.71
CA LEU A 266 0.08 -18.49 -16.47
C LEU A 266 -0.92 -19.28 -17.33
N GLY A 267 -0.46 -19.88 -18.43
CA GLY A 267 -1.28 -20.78 -19.26
C GLY A 267 -1.72 -22.06 -18.57
N THR A 268 -1.03 -22.49 -17.51
CA THR A 268 -1.29 -23.74 -16.80
C THR A 268 -2.61 -23.68 -16.02
N PRO A 269 -3.55 -24.63 -16.16
CA PRO A 269 -4.89 -24.56 -15.59
C PRO A 269 -4.91 -24.31 -14.06
N TRP A 270 -4.14 -25.10 -13.29
CA TRP A 270 -4.11 -24.94 -11.83
C TRP A 270 -3.53 -23.58 -11.42
N ILE A 271 -2.53 -23.04 -12.13
CA ILE A 271 -1.97 -21.71 -11.86
C ILE A 271 -3.01 -20.63 -12.09
N LYS A 272 -3.82 -20.72 -13.17
CA LYS A 272 -4.93 -19.79 -13.41
C LYS A 272 -5.93 -19.78 -12.24
N THR A 273 -6.27 -20.97 -11.75
CA THR A 273 -7.19 -21.10 -10.62
C THR A 273 -6.64 -20.45 -9.36
N VAL A 274 -5.38 -20.75 -9.02
CA VAL A 274 -4.72 -20.16 -7.84
C VAL A 274 -4.56 -18.64 -8.00
N MET A 275 -4.23 -18.16 -9.20
CA MET A 275 -4.20 -16.73 -9.50
C MET A 275 -5.57 -16.07 -9.31
N GLY A 276 -6.65 -16.73 -9.76
CA GLY A 276 -8.01 -16.26 -9.52
C GLY A 276 -8.33 -16.15 -8.03
N ILE A 277 -7.93 -17.14 -7.23
CA ILE A 277 -8.08 -17.14 -5.78
C ILE A 277 -7.28 -15.96 -5.16
N ALA A 278 -6.02 -15.78 -5.52
CA ALA A 278 -5.17 -14.70 -5.01
C ALA A 278 -5.73 -13.31 -5.36
N ILE A 279 -6.29 -13.14 -6.56
CA ILE A 279 -6.97 -11.92 -7.00
C ILE A 279 -8.19 -11.64 -6.10
N VAL A 280 -9.04 -12.64 -5.85
CA VAL A 280 -10.21 -12.47 -4.98
C VAL A 280 -9.77 -12.10 -3.56
N VAL A 281 -8.73 -12.76 -3.01
CA VAL A 281 -8.18 -12.43 -1.69
C VAL A 281 -7.69 -10.98 -1.65
N ALA A 282 -6.98 -10.51 -2.68
CA ALA A 282 -6.54 -9.12 -2.76
C ALA A 282 -7.73 -8.12 -2.79
N MET A 283 -8.81 -8.48 -3.49
CA MET A 283 -10.02 -7.65 -3.57
C MET A 283 -10.81 -7.62 -2.26
N ILE A 284 -10.80 -8.71 -1.47
CA ILE A 284 -11.53 -8.80 -0.20
C ILE A 284 -11.19 -7.65 0.74
N GLN A 285 -9.92 -7.25 0.81
CA GLN A 285 -9.50 -6.11 1.66
C GLN A 285 -10.28 -4.83 1.33
N GLN A 286 -10.61 -4.60 0.08
CA GLN A 286 -11.31 -3.38 -0.37
C GLN A 286 -12.83 -3.52 -0.28
N VAL A 287 -13.33 -4.70 -0.60
CA VAL A 287 -14.77 -5.03 -0.59
C VAL A 287 -15.38 -4.92 0.81
N THR A 288 -14.58 -5.06 1.87
CA THR A 288 -15.01 -4.79 3.26
C THR A 288 -15.44 -3.35 3.50
N GLY A 289 -15.12 -2.41 2.60
CA GLY A 289 -15.47 -0.99 2.75
C GLY A 289 -14.49 -0.18 3.60
N VAL A 290 -13.27 -0.69 3.84
CA VAL A 290 -12.27 0.02 4.66
C VAL A 290 -12.02 1.44 4.17
N ASN A 291 -11.84 1.61 2.86
CA ASN A 291 -11.56 2.92 2.28
C ASN A 291 -12.80 3.83 2.24
N ALA A 292 -14.01 3.27 2.26
CA ALA A 292 -15.22 4.05 2.45
C ALA A 292 -15.21 4.75 3.84
N ILE A 293 -14.81 4.03 4.89
CA ILE A 293 -14.66 4.64 6.22
C ILE A 293 -13.46 5.61 6.24
N VAL A 294 -12.30 5.21 5.72
CA VAL A 294 -11.09 6.04 5.73
C VAL A 294 -11.31 7.38 5.02
N TYR A 295 -11.97 7.39 3.85
CA TYR A 295 -12.16 8.61 3.06
C TYR A 295 -13.37 9.43 3.49
N TYR A 296 -14.43 8.78 3.99
CA TYR A 296 -15.72 9.46 4.17
C TYR A 296 -16.23 9.48 5.62
N ALA A 297 -15.42 9.05 6.62
CA ALA A 297 -15.85 9.10 8.01
C ALA A 297 -16.29 10.49 8.46
N PRO A 298 -15.55 11.60 8.18
CA PRO A 298 -16.03 12.94 8.54
C PRO A 298 -17.34 13.31 7.84
N THR A 299 -17.50 12.92 6.57
CA THR A 299 -18.75 13.15 5.81
C THR A 299 -19.92 12.39 6.45
N MET A 300 -19.71 11.15 6.87
CA MET A 300 -20.72 10.35 7.54
C MET A 300 -21.11 10.96 8.90
N LEU A 301 -20.15 11.43 9.69
CA LEU A 301 -20.39 12.09 10.97
C LEU A 301 -21.13 13.41 10.78
N LYS A 302 -20.81 14.18 9.75
CA LYS A 302 -21.53 15.40 9.38
C LYS A 302 -22.99 15.10 9.04
N ASN A 303 -23.26 14.03 8.29
CA ASN A 303 -24.62 13.62 7.89
C ASN A 303 -25.51 13.22 9.09
N VAL A 304 -24.91 12.92 10.24
CA VAL A 304 -25.61 12.60 11.50
C VAL A 304 -25.49 13.72 12.55
N GLY A 305 -25.41 14.96 12.07
CA GLY A 305 -25.55 16.16 12.90
C GLY A 305 -24.27 16.76 13.47
N TRP A 306 -23.09 16.20 13.18
CA TRP A 306 -21.84 16.82 13.62
C TRP A 306 -21.51 18.05 12.76
N ILE A 307 -20.99 19.10 13.39
CA ILE A 307 -20.39 20.20 12.64
C ILE A 307 -19.10 19.73 11.96
N SER A 308 -18.77 20.28 10.80
CA SER A 308 -17.64 19.82 9.97
C SER A 308 -16.33 19.73 10.76
N GLN A 309 -16.03 20.69 11.60
CA GLN A 309 -14.82 20.71 12.43
C GLN A 309 -14.75 19.51 13.38
N ASN A 310 -15.82 19.24 14.14
CA ASN A 310 -15.87 18.12 15.08
C ASN A 310 -15.82 16.77 14.35
N ALA A 311 -16.44 16.66 13.17
CA ALA A 311 -16.39 15.48 12.35
C ALA A 311 -14.96 15.16 11.88
N VAL A 312 -14.18 16.18 11.52
CA VAL A 312 -12.76 16.04 11.18
C VAL A 312 -11.95 15.62 12.42
N PHE A 313 -12.18 16.23 13.57
CA PHE A 313 -11.51 15.82 14.82
C PHE A 313 -11.80 14.37 15.21
N GLY A 314 -13.03 13.88 14.97
CA GLY A 314 -13.41 12.49 15.19
C GLY A 314 -12.54 11.49 14.42
N SER A 315 -12.03 11.87 13.26
CA SER A 315 -11.14 11.01 12.45
C SER A 315 -9.80 10.70 13.13
N ILE A 316 -9.33 11.55 14.05
CA ILE A 316 -8.11 11.28 14.83
C ILE A 316 -8.27 9.98 15.63
N LEU A 317 -9.45 9.76 16.24
CA LEU A 317 -9.73 8.51 16.96
C LEU A 317 -9.61 7.31 16.04
N ILE A 318 -10.18 7.39 14.83
CA ILE A 318 -10.07 6.33 13.80
C ILE A 318 -8.61 6.07 13.45
N GLY A 319 -7.82 7.12 13.28
CA GLY A 319 -6.38 7.03 13.01
C GLY A 319 -5.59 6.38 14.14
N VAL A 320 -5.83 6.79 15.39
CA VAL A 320 -5.16 6.21 16.58
C VAL A 320 -5.51 4.72 16.70
N VAL A 321 -6.79 4.37 16.59
CA VAL A 321 -7.24 2.99 16.63
C VAL A 321 -6.59 2.18 15.51
N SER A 322 -6.49 2.74 14.29
CA SER A 322 -5.84 2.08 13.14
C SER A 322 -4.38 1.75 13.41
N VAL A 323 -3.62 2.70 13.97
CA VAL A 323 -2.19 2.51 14.28
C VAL A 323 -2.00 1.41 15.33
N ILE A 324 -2.76 1.47 16.43
CA ILE A 324 -2.68 0.48 17.51
C ILE A 324 -3.07 -0.90 16.96
N SER A 325 -4.16 -0.98 16.21
CA SER A 325 -4.68 -2.23 15.67
C SER A 325 -3.73 -2.85 14.65
N CYS A 326 -3.13 -2.06 13.76
CA CYS A 326 -2.13 -2.53 12.81
C CYS A 326 -0.90 -3.10 13.55
N TRP A 327 -0.39 -2.40 14.56
CA TRP A 327 0.73 -2.87 15.38
C TRP A 327 0.40 -4.20 16.09
N VAL A 328 -0.79 -4.31 16.68
CA VAL A 328 -1.27 -5.56 17.30
C VAL A 328 -1.35 -6.68 16.26
N GLY A 329 -1.96 -6.43 15.11
CA GLY A 329 -2.10 -7.40 14.02
C GLY A 329 -0.76 -7.97 13.56
N LEU A 330 0.21 -7.10 13.31
CA LEU A 330 1.58 -7.47 12.93
C LEU A 330 2.30 -8.30 14.03
N SER A 331 1.92 -8.11 15.29
CA SER A 331 2.51 -8.83 16.44
C SER A 331 1.89 -10.22 16.66
N ILE A 332 0.67 -10.45 16.19
CA ILE A 332 -0.07 -11.70 16.45
C ILE A 332 -0.21 -12.60 15.23
N VAL A 333 -0.01 -12.11 14.01
CA VAL A 333 -0.25 -12.86 12.76
C VAL A 333 0.53 -14.17 12.70
N ASP A 334 1.78 -14.18 13.18
CA ASP A 334 2.61 -15.38 13.22
C ASP A 334 2.21 -16.36 14.34
N LYS A 335 1.52 -15.87 15.37
CA LYS A 335 1.04 -16.70 16.49
C LYS A 335 -0.31 -17.33 16.17
N VAL A 336 -1.23 -16.58 15.60
CA VAL A 336 -2.61 -17.02 15.30
C VAL A 336 -2.67 -17.84 14.00
N GLY A 337 -1.99 -17.37 12.95
CA GLY A 337 -2.08 -17.91 11.59
C GLY A 337 -2.90 -16.98 10.69
N ARG A 338 -2.72 -17.14 9.37
CA ARG A 338 -3.30 -16.20 8.39
C ARG A 338 -4.79 -16.46 8.20
N HIS A 339 -5.17 -17.71 8.05
CA HIS A 339 -6.55 -18.10 7.80
C HIS A 339 -7.50 -17.77 8.97
N PRO A 340 -7.26 -18.20 10.24
CA PRO A 340 -8.15 -17.88 11.34
C PRO A 340 -8.14 -16.38 11.67
N LEU A 341 -7.01 -15.67 11.46
CA LEU A 341 -6.94 -14.24 11.65
C LEU A 341 -7.84 -13.50 10.64
N LEU A 342 -7.79 -13.90 9.36
CA LEU A 342 -8.64 -13.32 8.32
C LEU A 342 -10.12 -13.59 8.57
N LEU A 343 -10.48 -14.82 8.94
CA LEU A 343 -11.87 -15.18 9.27
C LEU A 343 -12.40 -14.37 10.46
N GLY A 344 -11.63 -14.30 11.56
CA GLY A 344 -11.99 -13.50 12.72
C GLY A 344 -12.14 -12.02 12.39
N GLY A 345 -11.25 -11.51 11.54
CA GLY A 345 -11.30 -10.13 11.01
C GLY A 345 -12.56 -9.87 10.21
N LEU A 346 -12.90 -10.73 9.24
CA LEU A 346 -14.10 -10.60 8.40
C LEU A 346 -15.38 -10.71 9.21
N ALA A 347 -15.43 -11.64 10.18
CA ALA A 347 -16.60 -11.78 11.08
C ALA A 347 -16.79 -10.50 11.92
N GLY A 348 -15.73 -10.00 12.57
CA GLY A 348 -15.82 -8.78 13.37
C GLY A 348 -16.14 -7.54 12.54
N THR A 349 -15.59 -7.44 11.33
CA THR A 349 -15.91 -6.38 10.37
C THR A 349 -17.39 -6.43 9.95
N ALA A 350 -17.92 -7.63 9.62
CA ALA A 350 -19.33 -7.83 9.26
C ALA A 350 -20.26 -7.43 10.42
N VAL A 351 -19.97 -7.87 11.65
CA VAL A 351 -20.74 -7.50 12.84
C VAL A 351 -20.74 -5.98 13.06
N SER A 352 -19.60 -5.34 12.92
CA SER A 352 -19.47 -3.88 13.05
C SER A 352 -20.31 -3.13 12.00
N LEU A 353 -20.33 -3.62 10.75
CA LEU A 353 -21.13 -3.03 9.67
C LEU A 353 -22.63 -3.24 9.87
N VAL A 354 -23.05 -4.42 10.38
CA VAL A 354 -24.45 -4.65 10.77
C VAL A 354 -24.84 -3.72 11.90
N ALA A 355 -24.00 -3.55 12.91
CA ALA A 355 -24.25 -2.60 14.00
C ALA A 355 -24.38 -1.16 13.50
N LEU A 356 -23.50 -0.70 12.57
CA LEU A 356 -23.61 0.60 11.92
C LEU A 356 -24.93 0.72 11.14
N THR A 357 -25.36 -0.32 10.41
CA THR A 357 -26.64 -0.35 9.71
C THR A 357 -27.80 -0.12 10.67
N LEU A 358 -27.79 -0.84 11.80
CA LEU A 358 -28.86 -0.71 12.81
C LEU A 358 -28.89 0.67 13.45
N VAL A 359 -27.74 1.27 13.73
CA VAL A 359 -27.67 2.64 14.28
C VAL A 359 -28.25 3.63 13.27
N TYR A 360 -27.91 3.53 11.99
CA TYR A 360 -28.49 4.40 10.95
C TYR A 360 -30.01 4.23 10.80
N TRP A 361 -30.56 3.05 11.08
CA TRP A 361 -32.00 2.81 10.97
C TRP A 361 -32.80 3.21 12.20
N LEU A 362 -32.23 2.97 13.38
CA LEU A 362 -32.99 3.01 14.64
C LEU A 362 -32.70 4.25 15.49
N ALA A 363 -31.50 4.83 15.33
CA ALA A 363 -31.10 5.96 16.17
C ALA A 363 -31.55 7.29 15.55
N PRO A 364 -32.02 8.23 16.41
CA PRO A 364 -32.30 9.60 15.96
C PRO A 364 -31.01 10.26 15.49
N THR A 365 -31.01 10.78 14.25
CA THR A 365 -29.82 11.39 13.64
C THR A 365 -29.36 12.67 14.33
N ASP A 366 -30.24 13.31 15.12
CA ASP A 366 -29.98 14.59 15.77
C ASP A 366 -29.41 14.44 17.19
N GLU A 367 -29.28 13.21 17.68
CA GLU A 367 -28.84 12.94 19.05
C GLU A 367 -27.32 12.66 19.12
N LEU A 368 -26.64 13.37 20.03
CA LEU A 368 -25.17 13.26 20.18
C LEU A 368 -24.70 11.84 20.53
N TRP A 369 -25.51 11.07 21.28
CA TRP A 369 -25.16 9.67 21.61
C TRP A 369 -25.14 8.77 20.37
N ALA A 370 -26.05 8.97 19.42
CA ALA A 370 -26.12 8.17 18.21
C ALA A 370 -24.89 8.37 17.32
N SER A 371 -24.51 9.62 17.09
CA SER A 371 -23.33 9.97 16.32
C SER A 371 -22.02 9.56 17.01
N SER A 372 -21.96 9.64 18.35
CA SER A 372 -20.83 9.11 19.13
C SER A 372 -20.72 7.59 19.06
N LEU A 373 -21.86 6.88 19.10
CA LEU A 373 -21.91 5.43 18.92
C LEU A 373 -21.44 5.03 17.51
N MET A 374 -21.82 5.78 16.47
CA MET A 374 -21.34 5.55 15.11
C MET A 374 -19.83 5.68 15.02
N LEU A 375 -19.25 6.74 15.59
CA LEU A 375 -17.80 6.91 15.63
C LEU A 375 -17.11 5.74 16.36
N ALA A 376 -17.67 5.29 17.49
CA ALA A 376 -17.16 4.15 18.23
C ALA A 376 -17.21 2.85 17.39
N LEU A 377 -18.33 2.60 16.69
CA LEU A 377 -18.49 1.43 15.82
C LEU A 377 -17.55 1.48 14.59
N MET A 378 -17.32 2.66 14.00
CA MET A 378 -16.27 2.85 12.99
C MET A 378 -14.89 2.50 13.56
N GLY A 379 -14.60 2.88 14.81
CA GLY A 379 -13.40 2.48 15.52
C GLY A 379 -13.30 0.96 15.69
N VAL A 380 -14.38 0.30 16.14
CA VAL A 380 -14.42 -1.17 16.26
C VAL A 380 -14.23 -1.87 14.92
N PHE A 381 -14.86 -1.36 13.86
CA PHE A 381 -14.61 -1.80 12.49
C PHE A 381 -13.11 -1.73 12.16
N MET A 382 -12.44 -0.60 12.44
CA MET A 382 -11.02 -0.42 12.16
C MET A 382 -10.13 -1.35 13.00
N VAL A 383 -10.55 -1.73 14.21
CA VAL A 383 -9.83 -2.75 15.00
C VAL A 383 -9.73 -4.05 14.21
N PHE A 384 -10.84 -4.61 13.77
CA PHE A 384 -10.84 -5.87 13.02
C PHE A 384 -10.21 -5.74 11.64
N GLN A 385 -10.46 -4.65 10.96
CA GLN A 385 -9.95 -4.40 9.63
C GLN A 385 -8.42 -4.27 9.62
N GLN A 386 -7.84 -3.47 10.51
CA GLN A 386 -6.41 -3.20 10.50
C GLN A 386 -5.58 -4.27 11.22
N SER A 387 -6.12 -4.90 12.28
CA SER A 387 -5.38 -5.94 12.99
C SER A 387 -5.43 -7.30 12.29
N ALA A 388 -6.46 -7.57 11.52
CA ALA A 388 -6.69 -8.90 10.96
C ALA A 388 -6.78 -8.88 9.42
N VAL A 389 -7.79 -8.23 8.85
CA VAL A 389 -8.04 -8.31 7.41
C VAL A 389 -6.87 -7.74 6.61
N SER A 390 -6.40 -6.53 6.92
CA SER A 390 -5.32 -5.87 6.17
C SER A 390 -4.00 -6.63 6.26
N VAL A 391 -3.64 -7.13 7.45
CA VAL A 391 -2.37 -7.84 7.67
C VAL A 391 -2.41 -9.22 7.02
N ALA A 392 -3.47 -10.00 7.25
CA ALA A 392 -3.56 -11.36 6.74
C ALA A 392 -3.68 -11.42 5.21
N THR A 393 -4.42 -10.49 4.60
CA THR A 393 -4.62 -10.46 3.14
C THR A 393 -3.31 -10.34 2.37
N TRP A 394 -2.46 -9.38 2.72
CA TRP A 394 -1.19 -9.18 2.01
C TRP A 394 -0.23 -10.36 2.14
N LEU A 395 -0.19 -10.98 3.33
CA LEU A 395 0.61 -12.18 3.56
C LEU A 395 0.08 -13.35 2.73
N LEU A 396 -1.24 -13.60 2.78
CA LEU A 396 -1.87 -14.67 2.00
C LEU A 396 -1.65 -14.49 0.50
N VAL A 397 -1.83 -13.30 -0.06
CA VAL A 397 -1.58 -13.05 -1.49
C VAL A 397 -0.15 -13.44 -1.87
N SER A 398 0.84 -13.08 -1.04
CA SER A 398 2.24 -13.39 -1.31
C SER A 398 2.60 -14.88 -1.14
N GLU A 399 1.87 -15.59 -0.25
CA GLU A 399 2.08 -17.00 0.05
C GLU A 399 1.32 -17.93 -0.91
N LEU A 400 0.18 -17.48 -1.46
CA LEU A 400 -0.65 -18.25 -2.40
C LEU A 400 -0.09 -18.25 -3.83
N ILE A 401 0.54 -17.14 -4.27
CA ILE A 401 0.99 -17.01 -5.65
C ILE A 401 2.18 -17.93 -5.92
N PRO A 402 2.06 -18.87 -6.92
CA PRO A 402 3.12 -19.80 -7.25
C PRO A 402 4.43 -19.11 -7.62
N SER A 403 5.55 -19.72 -7.24
CA SER A 403 6.90 -19.19 -7.47
C SER A 403 7.20 -18.95 -8.95
N ALA A 404 6.64 -19.79 -9.84
CA ALA A 404 6.82 -19.70 -11.30
C ALA A 404 6.24 -18.41 -11.91
N VAL A 405 5.26 -17.76 -11.25
CA VAL A 405 4.55 -16.57 -11.77
C VAL A 405 4.49 -15.43 -10.73
N ARG A 406 5.33 -15.50 -9.69
CA ARG A 406 5.21 -14.60 -8.52
C ARG A 406 5.32 -13.13 -8.89
N GLY A 407 6.24 -12.75 -9.78
CA GLY A 407 6.43 -11.36 -10.17
C GLY A 407 5.19 -10.78 -10.86
N ILE A 408 4.72 -11.45 -11.89
CA ILE A 408 3.50 -11.05 -12.63
C ILE A 408 2.26 -11.21 -11.73
N GLY A 409 2.19 -12.30 -10.97
CA GLY A 409 1.06 -12.61 -10.10
C GLY A 409 0.82 -11.54 -9.04
N MET A 410 1.85 -11.08 -8.35
CA MET A 410 1.78 -9.97 -7.39
C MET A 410 1.34 -8.67 -8.07
N GLY A 411 1.82 -8.41 -9.30
CA GLY A 411 1.41 -7.26 -10.10
C GLY A 411 -0.08 -7.29 -10.45
N ILE A 412 -0.59 -8.44 -10.89
CA ILE A 412 -2.02 -8.63 -11.24
C ILE A 412 -2.90 -8.51 -9.98
N ALA A 413 -2.51 -9.14 -8.88
CA ALA A 413 -3.25 -9.04 -7.62
C ALA A 413 -3.27 -7.60 -7.09
N GLY A 414 -2.14 -6.89 -7.15
CA GLY A 414 -2.06 -5.48 -6.80
C GLY A 414 -2.93 -4.59 -7.70
N LEU A 415 -2.94 -4.85 -9.01
CA LEU A 415 -3.82 -4.14 -9.95
C LEU A 415 -5.30 -4.36 -9.59
N ALA A 416 -5.70 -5.60 -9.32
CA ALA A 416 -7.07 -5.93 -8.94
C ALA A 416 -7.48 -5.23 -7.63
N LEU A 417 -6.57 -5.16 -6.65
CA LEU A 417 -6.77 -4.42 -5.41
C LEU A 417 -7.01 -2.93 -5.68
N TRP A 418 -6.18 -2.28 -6.50
CA TRP A 418 -6.33 -0.86 -6.83
C TRP A 418 -7.62 -0.58 -7.59
N LEU A 419 -7.99 -1.45 -8.56
CA LEU A 419 -9.23 -1.33 -9.30
C LEU A 419 -10.46 -1.53 -8.40
N MET A 420 -10.42 -2.48 -7.47
CA MET A 420 -11.51 -2.64 -6.50
C MET A 420 -11.61 -1.45 -5.56
N ASN A 421 -10.48 -0.89 -5.10
CA ASN A 421 -10.46 0.34 -4.32
C ASN A 421 -11.09 1.51 -5.10
N PHE A 422 -10.75 1.63 -6.39
CA PHE A 422 -11.39 2.60 -7.29
C PHE A 422 -12.92 2.43 -7.30
N VAL A 423 -13.41 1.21 -7.50
CA VAL A 423 -14.86 0.92 -7.54
C VAL A 423 -15.52 1.32 -6.23
N VAL A 424 -14.97 0.90 -5.09
CA VAL A 424 -15.53 1.21 -3.76
C VAL A 424 -15.55 2.73 -3.52
N ALA A 425 -14.44 3.42 -3.75
CA ALA A 425 -14.36 4.87 -3.52
C ALA A 425 -15.27 5.68 -4.47
N MET A 426 -15.38 5.23 -5.72
CA MET A 426 -16.24 5.87 -6.73
C MET A 426 -17.72 5.69 -6.44
N CYS A 427 -18.13 4.48 -6.04
CA CYS A 427 -19.53 4.14 -5.85
C CYS A 427 -20.08 4.57 -4.50
N PHE A 428 -19.23 4.76 -3.49
CA PHE A 428 -19.68 5.02 -2.13
C PHE A 428 -20.51 6.31 -1.98
N PRO A 429 -20.09 7.51 -2.45
CA PRO A 429 -20.88 8.72 -2.31
C PRO A 429 -22.24 8.66 -3.03
N PRO A 430 -22.35 8.20 -4.32
CA PRO A 430 -23.64 7.99 -4.96
C PRO A 430 -24.54 6.99 -4.24
N LEU A 431 -23.99 5.89 -3.69
CA LEU A 431 -24.76 4.93 -2.90
C LEU A 431 -25.30 5.58 -1.63
N LEU A 432 -24.43 6.31 -0.91
CA LEU A 432 -24.82 7.00 0.32
C LEU A 432 -25.94 8.00 0.09
N GLU A 433 -25.90 8.72 -1.03
CA GLU A 433 -26.94 9.69 -1.41
C GLU A 433 -28.23 9.02 -1.87
N SER A 434 -28.15 7.92 -2.67
CA SER A 434 -29.32 7.31 -3.32
C SER A 434 -30.08 6.33 -2.43
N ILE A 435 -29.39 5.49 -1.64
CA ILE A 435 -30.01 4.47 -0.81
C ILE A 435 -29.84 4.71 0.70
N GLY A 436 -29.08 5.77 1.05
CA GLY A 436 -28.82 6.15 2.44
C GLY A 436 -27.75 5.28 3.13
N GLY A 437 -27.28 5.74 4.30
CA GLY A 437 -26.18 5.12 5.03
C GLY A 437 -26.48 3.70 5.48
N ALA A 438 -27.70 3.43 5.97
CA ALA A 438 -28.10 2.10 6.46
C ALA A 438 -27.95 1.02 5.37
N TRP A 439 -28.55 1.23 4.21
CA TRP A 439 -28.44 0.28 3.10
C TRP A 439 -27.04 0.16 2.54
N THR A 440 -26.31 1.26 2.51
CA THR A 440 -24.91 1.26 2.06
C THR A 440 -24.05 0.35 2.96
N PHE A 441 -24.14 0.47 4.29
CA PHE A 441 -23.40 -0.40 5.20
C PHE A 441 -23.91 -1.84 5.17
N PHE A 442 -25.21 -2.05 4.98
CA PHE A 442 -25.77 -3.39 4.82
C PHE A 442 -25.17 -4.12 3.60
N VAL A 443 -25.01 -3.45 2.46
CA VAL A 443 -24.34 -4.02 1.29
C VAL A 443 -22.92 -4.46 1.62
N PHE A 444 -22.12 -3.62 2.29
CA PHE A 444 -20.77 -3.99 2.72
C PHE A 444 -20.77 -5.16 3.73
N ALA A 445 -21.75 -5.22 4.64
CA ALA A 445 -21.89 -6.35 5.57
C ALA A 445 -22.13 -7.66 4.82
N VAL A 446 -23.02 -7.66 3.84
CA VAL A 446 -23.27 -8.84 2.98
C VAL A 446 -22.01 -9.25 2.23
N LEU A 447 -21.27 -8.31 1.66
CA LEU A 447 -20.00 -8.57 0.97
C LEU A 447 -18.93 -9.15 1.92
N CYS A 448 -18.89 -8.70 3.19
CA CYS A 448 -18.01 -9.30 4.21
C CYS A 448 -18.40 -10.75 4.53
N VAL A 449 -19.71 -11.05 4.65
CA VAL A 449 -20.17 -12.42 4.88
C VAL A 449 -19.85 -13.33 3.69
N LEU A 450 -20.05 -12.86 2.46
CA LEU A 450 -19.66 -13.61 1.26
C LEU A 450 -18.16 -13.86 1.22
N SER A 451 -17.35 -12.85 1.59
CA SER A 451 -15.90 -12.96 1.69
C SER A 451 -15.48 -13.97 2.78
N PHE A 452 -16.16 -13.96 3.92
CA PHE A 452 -15.96 -14.94 4.99
C PHE A 452 -16.19 -16.37 4.50
N VAL A 453 -17.35 -16.63 3.85
CA VAL A 453 -17.67 -17.95 3.30
C VAL A 453 -16.66 -18.39 2.24
N PHE A 454 -16.21 -17.47 1.39
CA PHE A 454 -15.18 -17.76 0.40
C PHE A 454 -13.86 -18.17 1.06
N VAL A 455 -13.38 -17.39 2.03
CA VAL A 455 -12.12 -17.65 2.73
C VAL A 455 -12.19 -18.99 3.46
N ASP A 456 -13.26 -19.25 4.20
CA ASP A 456 -13.48 -20.49 4.96
C ASP A 456 -13.41 -21.75 4.06
N LYS A 457 -14.01 -21.70 2.88
CA LYS A 457 -14.11 -22.87 1.97
C LYS A 457 -12.91 -23.04 1.04
N VAL A 458 -12.22 -21.98 0.69
CA VAL A 458 -11.24 -21.99 -0.43
C VAL A 458 -9.81 -21.85 0.06
N ILE A 459 -9.55 -21.04 1.09
CA ILE A 459 -8.21 -20.69 1.51
C ILE A 459 -7.70 -21.66 2.58
N PRO A 460 -6.57 -22.35 2.36
CA PRO A 460 -5.95 -23.17 3.41
C PRO A 460 -5.17 -22.29 4.40
N GLU A 461 -4.84 -22.85 5.57
CA GLU A 461 -3.87 -22.23 6.47
C GLU A 461 -2.45 -22.35 5.91
N THR A 462 -1.73 -21.25 5.90
CA THR A 462 -0.37 -21.15 5.35
C THR A 462 0.72 -21.06 6.44
N LYS A 463 0.32 -20.87 7.69
CA LYS A 463 1.24 -20.76 8.82
C LYS A 463 2.13 -22.00 8.97
N ASN A 464 3.45 -21.79 9.15
CA ASN A 464 4.46 -22.83 9.32
C ASN A 464 4.55 -23.83 8.14
N ARG A 465 4.08 -23.46 6.97
CA ARG A 465 4.18 -24.27 5.75
C ARG A 465 5.18 -23.63 4.78
N SER A 466 5.95 -24.47 4.10
CA SER A 466 6.85 -23.99 3.06
C SER A 466 6.03 -23.62 1.81
N LEU A 467 6.53 -22.68 1.01
CA LEU A 467 5.88 -22.31 -0.25
C LEU A 467 5.71 -23.49 -1.21
N PRO A 468 6.71 -24.41 -1.38
CA PRO A 468 6.54 -25.61 -2.18
C PRO A 468 5.40 -26.51 -1.69
N ASP A 469 5.20 -26.65 -0.37
CA ASP A 469 4.11 -27.49 0.19
C ASP A 469 2.74 -26.91 -0.14
N ILE A 470 2.62 -25.59 -0.10
CA ILE A 470 1.39 -24.87 -0.47
C ILE A 470 1.11 -25.03 -1.97
N GLU A 471 2.14 -24.88 -2.81
CA GLU A 471 2.03 -25.07 -4.26
C GLU A 471 1.59 -26.49 -4.62
N GLU A 472 2.16 -27.52 -3.96
CA GLU A 472 1.82 -28.92 -4.23
C GLU A 472 0.40 -29.23 -3.79
N GLU A 473 -0.07 -28.70 -2.64
CA GLU A 473 -1.49 -28.86 -2.24
C GLU A 473 -2.44 -28.28 -3.28
N PHE A 474 -2.17 -27.07 -3.78
CA PHE A 474 -3.00 -26.46 -4.80
C PHE A 474 -2.92 -27.18 -6.13
N ARG A 475 -1.75 -27.67 -6.49
CA ARG A 475 -1.57 -28.50 -7.67
C ARG A 475 -2.41 -29.76 -7.59
N LEU A 476 -2.33 -30.52 -6.49
CA LEU A 476 -3.14 -31.72 -6.26
C LEU A 476 -4.65 -31.41 -6.26
N ARG A 477 -5.04 -30.28 -5.65
CA ARG A 477 -6.47 -29.89 -5.53
C ARG A 477 -7.09 -29.43 -6.86
N TYR A 478 -6.27 -28.88 -7.79
CA TYR A 478 -6.77 -28.22 -9.00
C TYR A 478 -6.14 -28.72 -10.31
N ALA A 479 -5.23 -29.70 -10.30
CA ALA A 479 -4.63 -30.25 -11.51
C ALA A 479 -5.59 -31.12 -12.34
N GLU A 480 -6.63 -31.68 -11.69
CA GLU A 480 -7.60 -32.58 -12.34
C GLU A 480 -8.91 -31.86 -12.75
N LYS A 481 -9.01 -30.55 -12.58
CA LYS A 481 -10.12 -29.70 -13.01
C LYS A 481 -9.72 -28.78 -14.17
#